data_2f45f04213396b3306baf2cbd40dcb27
#
_entry.id   2f45f04213396b3306baf2cbd40dcb27
#
_cell.length_a   1.000
_cell.length_b   1.000
_cell.length_c   1.000
_cell.angle_alpha   90.00
_cell.angle_beta   90.00
_cell.angle_gamma   90.00
#
_symmetry.space_group_name_H-M   'P 1'
#
loop_
_entity.id
_entity.type
_entity.pdbx_description
1 polymer ?
#
loop_
_entity_poly.entity_id
_entity_poly.type
_entity_poly.pdbx_seq_one_letter_code
_entity_poly.pdbx_strand_id
1 'polypeptide(L)'
;MKINELPTPCYVIDEKKLRKNLEILKKVKDDTGCKILLAQKAFSNFFEYPLIGQYLDGTTASGLFEAKLGYEKMGKENHVFAPAFKESEIGELTDICEHLVFNSFSQLEKYADFCKEKGVSVGIRVNPECSTQGDHAIYDPCAPGSRLGVTLANFREDLVEKLDGIHFHTLCEQNSDDLETTLKAVEEKFGKYLKLPNIKWLNMGGGHHITRSDYDIDRLERCIRHMQETYDVTVYVEPGEAVALNAGYLVTEVMDIVDNGIRTLILDASAACHMPDVLEMPYRPPLKDSGEADEKQYTYRLSSMTCLAGDVIGDYSFDHEIQIGDKLYFEDMAIYSMVKNNTFNGMCLPSIARMDESGECSVVKTFGYEEFVRRLG
;
A
#
# COMPACT_ATOMS: atom_id res chain seq x y z
N MET A 1 14.14 -13.36 -20.81
CA MET A 1 13.10 -14.39 -21.06
C MET A 1 11.74 -13.73 -21.18
N LYS A 2 10.77 -14.39 -21.79
CA LYS A 2 9.41 -13.86 -21.85
C LYS A 2 8.63 -14.25 -20.58
N ILE A 3 7.52 -13.56 -20.30
CA ILE A 3 6.72 -13.81 -19.08
C ILE A 3 6.21 -15.25 -18.97
N ASN A 4 5.89 -15.89 -20.08
CA ASN A 4 5.46 -17.30 -20.13
C ASN A 4 6.58 -18.31 -19.91
N GLU A 5 7.84 -17.87 -19.90
CA GLU A 5 9.01 -18.71 -19.63
C GLU A 5 9.44 -18.66 -18.16
N LEU A 6 8.84 -17.77 -17.36
CA LEU A 6 9.16 -17.63 -15.95
C LEU A 6 8.80 -18.89 -15.15
N PRO A 7 9.57 -19.24 -14.10
CA PRO A 7 9.14 -20.24 -13.14
C PRO A 7 7.87 -19.80 -12.43
N THR A 8 7.02 -20.72 -12.02
CA THR A 8 5.79 -20.46 -11.28
C THR A 8 5.86 -21.01 -9.85
N PRO A 9 5.14 -20.46 -8.89
CA PRO A 9 4.47 -19.17 -8.97
C PRO A 9 5.47 -18.00 -8.98
N CYS A 10 5.13 -16.90 -9.66
CA CYS A 10 6.04 -15.75 -9.78
C CYS A 10 5.29 -14.42 -9.83
N TYR A 11 5.64 -13.49 -8.93
CA TYR A 11 5.25 -12.09 -9.07
C TYR A 11 6.14 -11.41 -10.11
N VAL A 12 5.54 -10.61 -10.96
CA VAL A 12 6.24 -9.85 -12.00
C VAL A 12 5.90 -8.38 -11.88
N ILE A 13 6.90 -7.53 -11.72
CA ILE A 13 6.72 -6.07 -11.77
C ILE A 13 6.93 -5.60 -13.21
N ASP A 14 5.95 -4.90 -13.75
CA ASP A 14 5.97 -4.28 -15.07
C ASP A 14 6.50 -2.84 -14.93
N GLU A 15 7.79 -2.63 -15.21
CA GLU A 15 8.42 -1.31 -15.11
C GLU A 15 7.77 -0.25 -16.00
N LYS A 16 7.27 -0.64 -17.17
CA LYS A 16 6.62 0.30 -18.07
C LYS A 16 5.33 0.87 -17.47
N LYS A 17 4.54 0.02 -16.80
CA LYS A 17 3.32 0.42 -16.11
C LYS A 17 3.65 1.20 -14.83
N LEU A 18 4.64 0.74 -14.07
CA LEU A 18 5.13 1.43 -12.87
C LEU A 18 5.59 2.86 -13.22
N ARG A 19 6.38 3.02 -14.28
CA ARG A 19 6.87 4.32 -14.74
C ARG A 19 5.73 5.28 -15.12
N LYS A 20 4.68 4.79 -15.80
CA LYS A 20 3.50 5.62 -16.12
C LYS A 20 2.81 6.15 -14.85
N ASN A 21 2.68 5.33 -13.83
CA ASN A 21 2.11 5.77 -12.55
C ASN A 21 3.01 6.84 -11.90
N LEU A 22 4.32 6.61 -11.90
CA LEU A 22 5.30 7.54 -11.34
C LEU A 22 5.31 8.90 -12.08
N GLU A 23 5.10 8.91 -13.39
CA GLU A 23 4.97 10.13 -14.19
C GLU A 23 3.75 10.95 -13.80
N ILE A 24 2.60 10.29 -13.52
CA ILE A 24 1.38 10.96 -13.03
C ILE A 24 1.65 11.58 -11.65
N LEU A 25 2.23 10.82 -10.74
CA LEU A 25 2.56 11.30 -9.38
C LEU A 25 3.56 12.46 -9.43
N LYS A 26 4.57 12.34 -10.28
CA LYS A 26 5.54 13.43 -10.48
C LYS A 26 4.88 14.69 -11.00
N LYS A 27 3.92 14.58 -11.93
CA LYS A 27 3.20 15.74 -12.45
C LYS A 27 2.45 16.46 -11.32
N VAL A 28 1.71 15.78 -10.47
CA VAL A 28 1.02 16.37 -9.29
C VAL A 28 2.03 17.10 -8.40
N LYS A 29 3.18 16.49 -8.14
CA LYS A 29 4.25 17.07 -7.34
C LYS A 29 4.82 18.35 -7.99
N ASP A 30 5.13 18.29 -9.28
CA ASP A 30 5.70 19.42 -10.02
C ASP A 30 4.72 20.61 -10.12
N ASP A 31 3.42 20.31 -10.27
CA ASP A 31 2.37 21.34 -10.42
C ASP A 31 2.00 22.01 -9.09
N THR A 32 2.16 21.33 -7.96
CA THR A 32 1.72 21.82 -6.64
C THR A 32 2.87 22.13 -5.69
N GLY A 33 4.05 21.59 -5.91
CA GLY A 33 5.16 21.64 -4.95
C GLY A 33 4.95 20.80 -3.69
N CYS A 34 3.93 19.92 -3.65
CA CYS A 34 3.76 18.98 -2.55
C CYS A 34 4.86 17.91 -2.56
N LYS A 35 5.01 17.20 -1.46
CA LYS A 35 5.88 16.05 -1.37
C LYS A 35 5.10 14.75 -1.42
N ILE A 36 5.63 13.77 -2.14
CA ILE A 36 4.99 12.47 -2.32
C ILE A 36 5.94 11.37 -1.83
N LEU A 37 5.45 10.55 -0.88
CA LEU A 37 6.19 9.45 -0.29
C LEU A 37 5.54 8.11 -0.66
N LEU A 38 6.36 7.11 -1.00
CA LEU A 38 5.88 5.74 -1.18
C LEU A 38 5.46 5.14 0.16
N ALA A 39 4.22 4.73 0.30
CA ALA A 39 3.79 3.93 1.45
C ALA A 39 4.19 2.45 1.27
N GLN A 40 5.24 2.04 1.98
CA GLN A 40 5.88 0.72 1.84
C GLN A 40 4.96 -0.43 2.20
N LYS A 41 3.96 -0.22 3.07
CA LYS A 41 2.96 -1.24 3.44
C LYS A 41 2.21 -1.83 2.24
N ALA A 42 2.07 -1.07 1.15
CA ALA A 42 1.42 -1.53 -0.06
C ALA A 42 2.42 -2.14 -1.06
N PHE A 43 3.62 -1.57 -1.14
CA PHE A 43 4.65 -1.95 -2.09
C PHE A 43 6.05 -1.77 -1.50
N SER A 44 6.76 -2.87 -1.27
CA SER A 44 8.12 -2.89 -0.69
C SER A 44 9.15 -3.60 -1.57
N ASN A 45 8.91 -3.67 -2.87
CA ASN A 45 9.87 -4.27 -3.81
C ASN A 45 11.05 -3.33 -4.04
N PHE A 46 12.00 -3.35 -3.13
CA PHE A 46 13.07 -2.37 -3.04
C PHE A 46 14.04 -2.37 -4.23
N PHE A 47 14.05 -3.39 -5.07
CA PHE A 47 14.82 -3.36 -6.31
C PHE A 47 14.30 -2.30 -7.31
N GLU A 48 13.05 -1.84 -7.16
CA GLU A 48 12.47 -0.72 -7.90
C GLU A 48 12.67 0.65 -7.20
N TYR A 49 13.19 0.71 -5.98
CA TYR A 49 13.40 1.97 -5.27
C TYR A 49 14.32 2.95 -5.98
N PRO A 50 15.40 2.51 -6.69
CA PRO A 50 16.20 3.44 -7.51
C PRO A 50 15.40 4.11 -8.63
N LEU A 51 14.41 3.42 -9.22
CA LEU A 51 13.49 4.00 -10.20
C LEU A 51 12.51 4.94 -9.50
N ILE A 52 11.81 4.48 -8.48
CA ILE A 52 10.80 5.24 -7.73
C ILE A 52 11.39 6.52 -7.16
N GLY A 53 12.61 6.46 -6.63
CA GLY A 53 13.32 7.60 -6.06
C GLY A 53 13.70 8.70 -7.08
N GLN A 54 13.60 8.45 -8.39
CA GLN A 54 13.75 9.50 -9.39
C GLN A 54 12.50 10.42 -9.49
N TYR A 55 11.36 9.93 -9.04
CA TYR A 55 10.06 10.59 -9.14
C TYR A 55 9.55 11.09 -7.79
N LEU A 56 9.65 10.27 -6.74
CA LEU A 56 9.12 10.53 -5.41
C LEU A 56 10.18 11.10 -4.46
N ASP A 57 9.71 11.73 -3.39
CA ASP A 57 10.57 12.39 -2.39
C ASP A 57 11.18 11.43 -1.39
N GLY A 58 10.55 10.28 -1.18
CA GLY A 58 11.02 9.30 -0.21
C GLY A 58 10.02 8.19 0.07
N THR A 59 10.06 7.67 1.29
CA THR A 59 9.22 6.58 1.78
C THR A 59 8.49 6.96 3.06
N THR A 60 7.34 6.32 3.29
CA THR A 60 6.70 6.27 4.61
C THR A 60 6.56 4.83 5.08
N ALA A 61 6.84 4.61 6.35
CA ALA A 61 6.91 3.32 7.01
C ALA A 61 5.80 3.16 8.05
N SER A 62 5.39 1.92 8.29
CA SER A 62 4.43 1.54 9.34
C SER A 62 5.10 0.93 10.56
N GLY A 63 6.43 0.88 10.59
CA GLY A 63 7.24 0.37 11.69
C GLY A 63 8.73 0.34 11.35
N LEU A 64 9.53 -0.10 12.32
CA LEU A 64 11.01 -0.04 12.24
C LEU A 64 11.58 -0.74 10.99
N PHE A 65 11.08 -1.92 10.63
CA PHE A 65 11.68 -2.67 9.52
C PHE A 65 11.42 -2.04 8.15
N GLU A 66 10.23 -1.46 7.95
CA GLU A 66 9.97 -0.67 6.75
C GLU A 66 10.81 0.62 6.74
N ALA A 67 10.95 1.30 7.90
CA ALA A 67 11.79 2.49 8.01
C ALA A 67 13.25 2.19 7.65
N LYS A 68 13.81 1.07 8.16
CA LYS A 68 15.16 0.60 7.77
C LYS A 68 15.27 0.33 6.29
N LEU A 69 14.27 -0.35 5.71
CA LEU A 69 14.25 -0.66 4.28
C LEU A 69 14.26 0.62 3.44
N GLY A 70 13.42 1.61 3.77
CA GLY A 70 13.37 2.90 3.09
C GLY A 70 14.71 3.65 3.19
N TYR A 71 15.25 3.74 4.39
CA TYR A 71 16.54 4.37 4.65
C TYR A 71 17.69 3.73 3.87
N GLU A 72 17.82 2.40 3.93
CA GLU A 72 18.93 1.67 3.29
C GLU A 72 18.81 1.58 1.78
N LYS A 73 17.60 1.48 1.23
CA LYS A 73 17.37 1.13 -0.19
C LYS A 73 16.93 2.29 -1.04
N MET A 74 16.19 3.27 -0.50
CA MET A 74 15.84 4.48 -1.22
C MET A 74 16.78 5.63 -0.90
N GLY A 75 17.19 5.79 0.37
CA GLY A 75 18.16 6.80 0.80
C GLY A 75 17.68 8.24 0.59
N LYS A 76 16.38 8.47 0.72
CA LYS A 76 15.69 9.76 0.62
C LYS A 76 14.90 10.03 1.91
N GLU A 77 14.03 11.04 1.88
CA GLU A 77 13.17 11.37 3.03
C GLU A 77 12.40 10.14 3.51
N ASN A 78 12.45 9.86 4.82
CA ASN A 78 11.92 8.64 5.41
C ASN A 78 11.05 8.99 6.62
N HIS A 79 9.76 8.78 6.51
CA HIS A 79 8.78 9.04 7.55
C HIS A 79 8.31 7.74 8.20
N VAL A 80 7.83 7.81 9.42
CA VAL A 80 7.20 6.66 10.07
C VAL A 80 5.97 7.07 10.88
N PHE A 81 4.90 6.31 10.68
CA PHE A 81 3.72 6.31 11.55
C PHE A 81 3.41 4.89 12.00
N ALA A 82 3.19 4.69 13.29
CA ALA A 82 2.65 3.44 13.83
C ALA A 82 1.59 3.75 14.90
N PRO A 83 0.58 2.86 15.08
CA PRO A 83 -0.40 3.01 16.16
C PRO A 83 0.22 3.06 17.56
N ALA A 84 1.39 2.45 17.73
CA ALA A 84 2.25 2.57 18.90
C ALA A 84 3.69 2.20 18.53
N PHE A 85 4.66 2.84 19.17
CA PHE A 85 6.08 2.51 19.05
C PHE A 85 6.56 1.80 20.32
N LYS A 86 7.43 0.82 20.14
CA LYS A 86 8.15 0.21 21.25
C LYS A 86 9.28 1.13 21.71
N GLU A 87 9.46 1.24 23.01
CA GLU A 87 10.54 2.04 23.60
C GLU A 87 11.93 1.65 23.06
N SER A 88 12.15 0.35 22.86
CA SER A 88 13.41 -0.18 22.32
C SER A 88 13.68 0.20 20.85
N GLU A 89 12.70 0.70 20.12
CA GLU A 89 12.80 1.04 18.69
C GLU A 89 12.98 2.55 18.45
N ILE A 90 12.58 3.39 19.41
CA ILE A 90 12.56 4.85 19.24
C ILE A 90 13.96 5.40 18.90
N GLY A 91 15.00 4.91 19.58
CA GLY A 91 16.37 5.36 19.34
C GLY A 91 16.81 5.12 17.89
N GLU A 92 16.58 3.92 17.37
CA GLU A 92 16.95 3.58 16.00
C GLU A 92 16.08 4.33 14.98
N LEU A 93 14.78 4.50 15.25
CA LEU A 93 13.88 5.28 14.39
C LEU A 93 14.31 6.75 14.27
N THR A 94 14.78 7.37 15.38
CA THR A 94 15.27 8.76 15.35
C THR A 94 16.58 8.94 14.61
N ASP A 95 17.35 7.87 14.42
CA ASP A 95 18.60 7.92 13.67
C ASP A 95 18.39 7.74 12.14
N ILE A 96 17.21 7.26 11.71
CA ILE A 96 16.93 6.91 10.29
C ILE A 96 15.68 7.57 9.69
N CYS A 97 14.91 8.33 10.46
CA CYS A 97 13.69 8.99 10.00
C CYS A 97 13.76 10.51 10.23
N GLU A 98 13.29 11.27 9.26
CA GLU A 98 13.11 12.72 9.36
C GLU A 98 11.83 13.09 10.12
N HIS A 99 10.74 12.30 9.98
CA HIS A 99 9.47 12.54 10.67
C HIS A 99 8.99 11.31 11.43
N LEU A 100 8.65 11.49 12.70
CA LEU A 100 7.91 10.52 13.51
C LEU A 100 6.50 11.06 13.80
N VAL A 101 5.49 10.28 13.40
CA VAL A 101 4.09 10.62 13.62
C VAL A 101 3.51 9.71 14.71
N PHE A 102 3.10 10.31 15.83
CA PHE A 102 2.48 9.57 16.93
C PHE A 102 0.98 9.43 16.74
N ASN A 103 0.42 8.36 17.28
CA ASN A 103 -1.00 8.07 17.23
C ASN A 103 -1.76 8.53 18.48
N SER A 104 -1.04 8.89 19.53
CA SER A 104 -1.63 9.35 20.80
C SER A 104 -0.75 10.37 21.48
N PHE A 105 -1.38 11.24 22.27
CA PHE A 105 -0.65 12.21 23.06
C PHE A 105 0.17 11.59 24.19
N SER A 106 -0.19 10.41 24.68
CA SER A 106 0.64 9.71 25.67
C SER A 106 2.01 9.32 25.12
N GLN A 107 2.09 8.84 23.88
CA GLN A 107 3.37 8.56 23.23
C GLN A 107 4.10 9.84 22.82
N LEU A 108 3.38 10.85 22.32
CA LEU A 108 3.96 12.16 22.03
C LEU A 108 4.63 12.75 23.28
N GLU A 109 3.92 12.81 24.40
CA GLU A 109 4.43 13.34 25.66
C GLU A 109 5.69 12.62 26.15
N LYS A 110 5.73 11.28 25.93
CA LYS A 110 6.86 10.44 26.33
C LYS A 110 8.11 10.64 25.47
N TYR A 111 7.93 10.83 24.15
CA TYR A 111 9.06 10.72 23.21
C TYR A 111 9.39 11.99 22.42
N ALA A 112 8.51 13.02 22.41
CA ALA A 112 8.69 14.19 21.56
C ALA A 112 9.98 14.93 21.83
N ASP A 113 10.32 15.16 23.11
CA ASP A 113 11.54 15.89 23.47
C ASP A 113 12.78 15.17 23.01
N PHE A 114 12.85 13.84 23.20
CA PHE A 114 13.95 13.02 22.70
C PHE A 114 14.06 13.07 21.16
N CYS A 115 12.94 12.97 20.44
CA CYS A 115 12.93 13.09 18.98
C CYS A 115 13.48 14.45 18.53
N LYS A 116 13.04 15.54 19.17
CA LYS A 116 13.50 16.91 18.85
C LYS A 116 14.98 17.12 19.17
N GLU A 117 15.50 16.56 20.25
CA GLU A 117 16.93 16.59 20.57
C GLU A 117 17.78 15.88 19.49
N LYS A 118 17.21 14.89 18.82
CA LYS A 118 17.81 14.19 17.67
C LYS A 118 17.60 14.90 16.33
N GLY A 119 16.86 16.02 16.30
CA GLY A 119 16.56 16.77 15.09
C GLY A 119 15.42 16.18 14.25
N VAL A 120 14.63 15.26 14.81
CA VAL A 120 13.51 14.63 14.13
C VAL A 120 12.25 15.46 14.30
N SER A 121 11.53 15.69 13.22
CA SER A 121 10.25 16.39 13.21
C SER A 121 9.13 15.51 13.75
N VAL A 122 8.31 16.08 14.62
CA VAL A 122 7.29 15.33 15.38
C VAL A 122 5.89 15.73 14.96
N GLY A 123 5.05 14.74 14.65
CA GLY A 123 3.65 14.93 14.32
C GLY A 123 2.68 14.10 15.14
N ILE A 124 1.42 14.45 15.04
CA ILE A 124 0.29 13.69 15.59
C ILE A 124 -0.67 13.32 14.47
N ARG A 125 -1.10 12.06 14.44
CA ARG A 125 -2.20 11.64 13.56
C ARG A 125 -3.52 12.03 14.22
N VAL A 126 -4.34 12.76 13.48
CA VAL A 126 -5.69 13.13 13.91
C VAL A 126 -6.75 12.28 13.20
N ASN A 127 -7.88 12.08 13.85
CA ASN A 127 -9.06 11.44 13.29
C ASN A 127 -10.18 12.47 13.21
N PRO A 128 -10.56 12.92 12.00
CA PRO A 128 -11.64 13.89 11.84
C PRO A 128 -13.03 13.29 12.07
N GLU A 129 -13.16 12.00 12.34
CA GLU A 129 -14.43 11.29 12.52
C GLU A 129 -15.39 11.55 11.34
N CYS A 130 -14.82 11.57 10.14
CA CYS A 130 -15.53 11.72 8.87
C CYS A 130 -15.11 10.57 7.94
N SER A 131 -16.03 9.66 7.72
CA SER A 131 -15.83 8.52 6.84
C SER A 131 -16.54 8.73 5.51
N THR A 132 -15.90 8.30 4.44
CA THR A 132 -16.45 8.21 3.09
C THR A 132 -16.36 6.78 2.53
N GLN A 133 -16.05 5.78 3.39
CA GLN A 133 -15.80 4.39 2.98
C GLN A 133 -17.07 3.56 2.69
N GLY A 134 -18.27 4.10 2.94
CA GLY A 134 -19.50 3.35 2.76
C GLY A 134 -19.56 2.09 3.61
N ASP A 135 -19.81 0.93 2.99
CA ASP A 135 -19.98 -0.35 3.70
C ASP A 135 -18.64 -1.09 3.99
N HIS A 136 -17.48 -0.51 3.65
CA HIS A 136 -16.17 -1.14 3.82
C HIS A 136 -15.54 -0.84 5.20
N ALA A 137 -16.24 -1.18 6.28
CA ALA A 137 -15.85 -0.87 7.66
C ALA A 137 -14.44 -1.36 8.06
N ILE A 138 -13.96 -2.46 7.47
CA ILE A 138 -12.63 -3.00 7.77
C ILE A 138 -11.48 -2.07 7.31
N TYR A 139 -11.73 -1.25 6.28
CA TYR A 139 -10.75 -0.28 5.74
C TYR A 139 -11.08 1.17 6.12
N ASP A 140 -12.05 1.38 7.01
CA ASP A 140 -12.43 2.72 7.46
C ASP A 140 -11.61 3.16 8.68
N PRO A 141 -10.60 4.02 8.50
CA PRO A 141 -9.80 4.52 9.61
C PRO A 141 -10.56 5.51 10.50
N CYS A 142 -11.70 6.02 10.05
CA CYS A 142 -12.55 6.97 10.76
C CYS A 142 -13.82 6.36 11.35
N ALA A 143 -13.99 5.02 11.26
CA ALA A 143 -15.12 4.33 11.86
C ALA A 143 -15.21 4.57 13.37
N PRO A 144 -16.42 4.55 13.96
CA PRO A 144 -16.59 4.60 15.40
C PRO A 144 -15.76 3.54 16.12
N GLY A 145 -14.98 3.94 17.12
CA GLY A 145 -14.09 3.03 17.85
C GLY A 145 -12.76 2.72 17.16
N SER A 146 -12.46 3.36 16.03
CA SER A 146 -11.14 3.23 15.39
C SER A 146 -10.03 3.63 16.35
N ARG A 147 -8.97 2.80 16.39
CA ARG A 147 -7.76 3.10 17.16
C ARG A 147 -6.82 4.09 16.47
N LEU A 148 -7.14 4.53 15.26
CA LEU A 148 -6.23 5.28 14.39
C LEU A 148 -6.52 6.78 14.46
N GLY A 149 -5.55 7.50 15.02
CA GLY A 149 -5.61 8.97 15.16
C GLY A 149 -6.38 9.47 16.38
N VAL A 150 -6.07 10.68 16.76
CA VAL A 150 -6.68 11.37 17.89
C VAL A 150 -7.90 12.15 17.44
N THR A 151 -9.07 11.90 18.06
CA THR A 151 -10.28 12.69 17.83
C THR A 151 -10.17 14.06 18.51
N LEU A 152 -10.99 15.03 18.09
CA LEU A 152 -10.98 16.36 18.70
C LEU A 152 -11.26 16.32 20.22
N ALA A 153 -12.14 15.41 20.65
CA ALA A 153 -12.47 15.24 22.08
C ALA A 153 -11.27 14.79 22.93
N ASN A 154 -10.31 14.10 22.33
CA ASN A 154 -9.10 13.61 22.99
C ASN A 154 -7.85 14.44 22.66
N PHE A 155 -8.01 15.56 21.96
CA PHE A 155 -6.89 16.41 21.58
C PHE A 155 -6.36 17.21 22.77
N ARG A 156 -5.04 17.17 23.00
CA ARG A 156 -4.34 17.82 24.12
C ARG A 156 -3.74 19.14 23.64
N GLU A 157 -4.48 20.24 23.84
CA GLU A 157 -4.03 21.59 23.47
C GLU A 157 -2.75 22.02 24.21
N ASP A 158 -2.57 21.52 25.43
CA ASP A 158 -1.40 21.80 26.27
C ASP A 158 -0.10 21.19 25.75
N LEU A 159 -0.18 20.26 24.79
CA LEU A 159 0.99 19.62 24.18
C LEU A 159 1.20 20.03 22.71
N VAL A 160 0.37 20.93 22.17
CA VAL A 160 0.43 21.31 20.75
C VAL A 160 1.75 21.97 20.35
N GLU A 161 2.40 22.66 21.28
CA GLU A 161 3.71 23.28 21.05
C GLU A 161 4.84 22.28 20.81
N LYS A 162 4.63 21.01 21.17
CA LYS A 162 5.57 19.91 20.87
C LYS A 162 5.46 19.40 19.43
N LEU A 163 4.41 19.78 18.71
CA LEU A 163 4.17 19.33 17.34
C LEU A 163 4.90 20.22 16.33
N ASP A 164 5.36 19.62 15.25
CA ASP A 164 5.86 20.28 14.06
C ASP A 164 4.92 20.08 12.87
N GLY A 165 3.99 19.12 12.97
CA GLY A 165 3.01 18.85 11.93
C GLY A 165 1.81 18.01 12.37
N ILE A 166 0.84 17.95 11.48
CA ILE A 166 -0.38 17.15 11.63
C ILE A 166 -0.48 16.16 10.49
N HIS A 167 -0.88 14.94 10.80
CA HIS A 167 -1.14 13.88 9.85
C HIS A 167 -2.58 13.41 9.98
N PHE A 168 -3.23 13.11 8.86
CA PHE A 168 -4.46 12.31 8.83
C PHE A 168 -4.39 11.29 7.70
N HIS A 169 -5.17 10.21 7.82
CA HIS A 169 -5.31 9.20 6.78
C HIS A 169 -6.74 8.69 6.86
N THR A 170 -7.58 9.14 5.96
CA THR A 170 -9.03 8.94 5.97
C THR A 170 -9.53 8.10 4.80
N LEU A 171 -8.71 7.93 3.77
CA LEU A 171 -9.08 7.32 2.50
C LEU A 171 -8.54 5.89 2.36
N CYS A 172 -9.25 5.08 1.59
CA CYS A 172 -8.81 3.80 1.06
C CYS A 172 -9.38 3.65 -0.36
N GLU A 173 -8.52 3.65 -1.38
CA GLU A 173 -8.87 3.52 -2.81
C GLU A 173 -9.89 4.54 -3.32
N GLN A 174 -9.88 5.76 -2.77
CA GLN A 174 -10.89 6.77 -3.05
C GLN A 174 -10.39 7.89 -3.95
N ASN A 175 -11.34 8.59 -4.57
CA ASN A 175 -11.09 9.73 -5.44
C ASN A 175 -10.95 11.04 -4.62
N SER A 176 -10.64 12.13 -5.28
CA SER A 176 -10.35 13.42 -4.65
C SER A 176 -11.59 14.17 -4.13
N ASP A 177 -12.81 13.78 -4.50
CA ASP A 177 -14.07 14.28 -3.89
C ASP A 177 -14.22 13.77 -2.44
N ASP A 178 -13.83 12.53 -2.18
CA ASP A 178 -13.76 11.99 -0.83
C ASP A 178 -12.68 12.71 0.01
N LEU A 179 -11.52 13.03 -0.60
CA LEU A 179 -10.52 13.87 0.04
C LEU A 179 -11.10 15.25 0.40
N GLU A 180 -11.76 15.93 -0.54
CA GLU A 180 -12.35 17.25 -0.31
C GLU A 180 -13.36 17.20 0.84
N THR A 181 -14.15 16.13 0.92
CA THR A 181 -15.13 15.92 1.99
C THR A 181 -14.45 15.74 3.36
N THR A 182 -13.46 14.86 3.45
CA THR A 182 -12.76 14.60 4.71
C THR A 182 -11.85 15.77 5.10
N LEU A 183 -11.30 16.50 4.13
CA LEU A 183 -10.48 17.68 4.37
C LEU A 183 -11.28 18.81 5.03
N LYS A 184 -12.54 19.05 4.61
CA LYS A 184 -13.44 20.00 5.29
C LYS A 184 -13.63 19.66 6.77
N ALA A 185 -13.79 18.38 7.10
CA ALA A 185 -13.89 17.93 8.49
C ALA A 185 -12.57 18.11 9.27
N VAL A 186 -11.42 17.93 8.62
CA VAL A 186 -10.11 18.22 9.21
C VAL A 186 -9.98 19.72 9.51
N GLU A 187 -10.35 20.59 8.57
CA GLU A 187 -10.29 22.04 8.75
C GLU A 187 -11.24 22.52 9.86
N GLU A 188 -12.48 22.02 9.88
CA GLU A 188 -13.46 22.37 10.91
C GLU A 188 -12.96 22.02 12.31
N LYS A 189 -12.39 20.83 12.50
CA LYS A 189 -11.97 20.32 13.81
C LYS A 189 -10.57 20.77 14.20
N PHE A 190 -9.63 20.77 13.26
CA PHE A 190 -8.19 20.95 13.52
C PHE A 190 -7.56 22.17 12.85
N GLY A 191 -8.30 22.92 12.04
CA GLY A 191 -7.78 24.08 11.30
C GLY A 191 -7.18 25.17 12.20
N LYS A 192 -7.71 25.38 13.41
CA LYS A 192 -7.11 26.32 14.37
C LYS A 192 -5.69 25.92 14.80
N TYR A 193 -5.40 24.62 14.84
CA TYR A 193 -4.06 24.13 15.19
C TYR A 193 -3.10 24.20 14.00
N LEU A 194 -3.60 23.98 12.77
CA LEU A 194 -2.81 24.14 11.55
C LEU A 194 -2.29 25.59 11.36
N LYS A 195 -2.97 26.59 11.95
CA LYS A 195 -2.54 28.01 11.92
C LYS A 195 -1.44 28.37 12.93
N LEU A 196 -1.05 27.43 13.77
CA LEU A 196 -0.03 27.72 14.78
C LEU A 196 1.36 27.81 14.15
N PRO A 197 2.21 28.74 14.58
CA PRO A 197 3.49 29.02 13.92
C PRO A 197 4.51 27.88 14.02
N ASN A 198 4.33 26.94 14.96
CA ASN A 198 5.16 25.75 15.09
C ASN A 198 4.78 24.64 14.09
N ILE A 199 3.55 24.64 13.55
CA ILE A 199 3.12 23.66 12.57
C ILE A 199 3.69 24.03 11.20
N LYS A 200 4.50 23.15 10.63
CA LYS A 200 5.24 23.35 9.38
C LYS A 200 4.77 22.47 8.25
N TRP A 201 4.08 21.40 8.56
CA TRP A 201 3.61 20.46 7.56
C TRP A 201 2.26 19.84 7.91
N LEU A 202 1.55 19.49 6.84
CA LEU A 202 0.34 18.68 6.87
C LEU A 202 0.57 17.46 6.00
N ASN A 203 0.39 16.27 6.56
CA ASN A 203 0.43 15.03 5.82
C ASN A 203 -1.00 14.48 5.68
N MET A 204 -1.48 14.39 4.45
CA MET A 204 -2.83 13.95 4.12
C MET A 204 -2.94 12.43 3.98
N GLY A 205 -1.87 11.70 4.33
CA GLY A 205 -1.83 10.23 4.33
C GLY A 205 -1.93 9.60 2.94
N GLY A 206 -2.33 8.35 2.93
CA GLY A 206 -2.52 7.55 1.72
C GLY A 206 -4.00 7.30 1.39
N GLY A 207 -4.25 6.27 0.58
CA GLY A 207 -5.59 5.91 0.11
C GLY A 207 -6.08 6.74 -1.07
N HIS A 208 -5.27 7.68 -1.53
CA HIS A 208 -5.51 8.46 -2.75
C HIS A 208 -5.21 7.60 -3.98
N HIS A 209 -6.22 7.28 -4.76
CA HIS A 209 -6.09 6.41 -5.94
C HIS A 209 -5.64 7.19 -7.20
N ILE A 210 -4.62 8.04 -7.06
CA ILE A 210 -4.20 9.10 -7.99
C ILE A 210 -3.97 8.60 -9.42
N THR A 211 -3.48 7.38 -9.58
CA THR A 211 -3.13 6.81 -10.89
C THR A 211 -4.26 6.02 -11.55
N ARG A 212 -5.41 5.91 -10.89
CA ARG A 212 -6.62 5.35 -11.48
C ARG A 212 -7.15 6.29 -12.59
N SER A 213 -7.63 5.71 -13.69
CA SER A 213 -7.96 6.45 -14.90
C SER A 213 -9.10 7.47 -14.74
N ASP A 214 -9.96 7.30 -13.75
CA ASP A 214 -11.09 8.17 -13.43
C ASP A 214 -10.82 9.14 -12.27
N TYR A 215 -9.57 9.21 -11.79
CA TYR A 215 -9.21 10.07 -10.68
C TYR A 215 -9.16 11.55 -11.10
N ASP A 216 -9.83 12.44 -10.35
CA ASP A 216 -9.82 13.88 -10.59
C ASP A 216 -8.55 14.53 -9.99
N ILE A 217 -7.47 14.56 -10.79
CA ILE A 217 -6.19 15.15 -10.42
C ILE A 217 -6.33 16.65 -10.16
N ASP A 218 -7.10 17.37 -10.97
CA ASP A 218 -7.26 18.82 -10.83
C ASP A 218 -7.87 19.18 -9.46
N ARG A 219 -8.79 18.36 -8.96
CA ARG A 219 -9.36 18.54 -7.63
C ARG A 219 -8.33 18.26 -6.53
N LEU A 220 -7.54 17.20 -6.66
CA LEU A 220 -6.45 16.91 -5.72
C LEU A 220 -5.50 18.10 -5.63
N GLU A 221 -5.07 18.65 -6.77
CA GLU A 221 -4.17 19.79 -6.82
C GLU A 221 -4.78 21.05 -6.18
N ARG A 222 -6.09 21.30 -6.40
CA ARG A 222 -6.80 22.39 -5.70
C ARG A 222 -6.82 22.18 -4.19
N CYS A 223 -7.07 20.96 -3.71
CA CYS A 223 -7.02 20.65 -2.28
C CYS A 223 -5.63 20.90 -1.70
N ILE A 224 -4.59 20.44 -2.39
CA ILE A 224 -3.19 20.64 -1.95
C ILE A 224 -2.87 22.15 -1.85
N ARG A 225 -3.10 22.91 -2.93
CA ARG A 225 -2.84 24.36 -2.96
C ARG A 225 -3.64 25.11 -1.90
N HIS A 226 -4.92 24.74 -1.70
CA HIS A 226 -5.76 25.34 -0.66
C HIS A 226 -5.12 25.21 0.73
N MET A 227 -4.61 24.03 1.07
CA MET A 227 -3.98 23.81 2.38
C MET A 227 -2.65 24.54 2.52
N GLN A 228 -1.83 24.56 1.45
CA GLN A 228 -0.57 25.30 1.43
C GLN A 228 -0.79 26.82 1.62
N GLU A 229 -1.73 27.40 0.87
CA GLU A 229 -2.01 28.83 0.89
C GLU A 229 -2.71 29.29 2.18
N THR A 230 -3.62 28.45 2.73
CA THR A 230 -4.42 28.79 3.91
C THR A 230 -3.63 28.69 5.20
N TYR A 231 -2.69 27.73 5.27
CA TYR A 231 -2.00 27.38 6.52
C TYR A 231 -0.48 27.58 6.48
N ASP A 232 0.08 27.95 5.35
CA ASP A 232 1.54 28.12 5.16
C ASP A 232 2.33 26.87 5.57
N VAL A 233 1.89 25.69 5.09
CA VAL A 233 2.46 24.38 5.42
C VAL A 233 2.96 23.65 4.18
N THR A 234 3.99 22.82 4.36
CA THR A 234 4.35 21.81 3.37
C THR A 234 3.31 20.69 3.40
N VAL A 235 2.73 20.36 2.24
CA VAL A 235 1.77 19.26 2.13
C VAL A 235 2.47 17.99 1.68
N TYR A 236 2.19 16.89 2.37
CA TYR A 236 2.62 15.53 2.02
C TYR A 236 1.42 14.66 1.65
N VAL A 237 1.61 13.74 0.72
CA VAL A 237 0.72 12.62 0.45
C VAL A 237 1.51 11.32 0.40
N GLU A 238 0.88 10.23 0.84
CA GLU A 238 1.53 8.93 1.02
C GLU A 238 0.84 7.83 0.19
N PRO A 239 0.77 7.95 -1.15
CA PRO A 239 0.21 6.89 -1.96
C PRO A 239 1.03 5.61 -1.81
N GLY A 240 0.36 4.49 -1.62
CA GLY A 240 0.97 3.17 -1.65
C GLY A 240 0.54 2.44 -2.92
N GLU A 241 -0.72 2.06 -2.95
CA GLU A 241 -1.35 1.35 -4.07
C GLU A 241 -1.21 2.10 -5.39
N ALA A 242 -1.53 3.40 -5.42
CA ALA A 242 -1.44 4.21 -6.62
C ALA A 242 -0.03 4.24 -7.26
N VAL A 243 1.03 3.95 -6.51
CA VAL A 243 2.39 3.88 -7.07
C VAL A 243 2.52 2.69 -8.03
N ALA A 244 2.01 1.53 -7.65
CA ALA A 244 2.17 0.29 -8.42
C ALA A 244 0.83 -0.30 -8.92
N LEU A 245 -0.23 0.50 -8.99
CA LEU A 245 -1.54 0.11 -9.48
C LEU A 245 -1.44 -0.48 -10.90
N ASN A 246 -1.98 -1.67 -11.10
CA ASN A 246 -1.92 -2.43 -12.35
C ASN A 246 -0.49 -2.73 -12.87
N ALA A 247 0.55 -2.49 -12.08
CA ALA A 247 1.94 -2.63 -12.49
C ALA A 247 2.55 -4.00 -12.15
N GLY A 248 1.73 -5.02 -11.90
CA GLY A 248 2.25 -6.34 -11.62
C GLY A 248 1.30 -7.48 -11.92
N TYR A 249 1.90 -8.65 -12.04
CA TYR A 249 1.21 -9.91 -12.29
C TYR A 249 1.62 -10.95 -11.24
N LEU A 250 0.72 -11.91 -10.98
CA LEU A 250 1.09 -13.20 -10.41
C LEU A 250 0.90 -14.26 -11.49
N VAL A 251 2.01 -14.82 -11.94
CA VAL A 251 2.04 -15.93 -12.91
C VAL A 251 1.93 -17.23 -12.15
N THR A 252 0.99 -18.08 -12.54
CA THR A 252 0.70 -19.39 -11.92
C THR A 252 0.52 -20.45 -12.97
N GLU A 253 0.68 -21.71 -12.58
CA GLU A 253 0.49 -22.87 -13.44
C GLU A 253 -0.65 -23.75 -12.92
N VAL A 254 -1.42 -24.33 -13.84
CA VAL A 254 -2.47 -25.30 -13.53
C VAL A 254 -1.83 -26.65 -13.24
N MET A 255 -1.91 -27.09 -11.98
CA MET A 255 -1.30 -28.33 -11.51
C MET A 255 -2.21 -29.55 -11.70
N ASP A 256 -3.54 -29.34 -11.55
CA ASP A 256 -4.54 -30.40 -11.70
C ASP A 256 -5.92 -29.79 -12.00
N ILE A 257 -6.83 -30.63 -12.49
CA ILE A 257 -8.23 -30.27 -12.73
C ILE A 257 -9.12 -31.32 -12.09
N VAL A 258 -9.95 -30.90 -11.13
CA VAL A 258 -10.90 -31.81 -10.44
C VAL A 258 -12.33 -31.41 -10.78
N ASP A 259 -13.22 -32.42 -10.86
CA ASP A 259 -14.64 -32.21 -11.12
C ASP A 259 -15.48 -32.94 -10.08
N ASN A 260 -16.03 -32.20 -9.15
CA ASN A 260 -16.99 -32.67 -8.14
C ASN A 260 -18.32 -31.92 -8.29
N GLY A 261 -18.79 -31.76 -9.53
CA GLY A 261 -19.96 -30.96 -9.90
C GLY A 261 -19.63 -29.50 -10.22
N ILE A 262 -18.42 -29.05 -9.89
CA ILE A 262 -17.81 -27.78 -10.34
C ILE A 262 -16.40 -28.12 -10.82
N ARG A 263 -16.09 -27.81 -12.07
CA ARG A 263 -14.73 -27.96 -12.62
C ARG A 263 -13.80 -26.96 -11.94
N THR A 264 -12.82 -27.45 -11.21
CA THR A 264 -11.91 -26.64 -10.39
C THR A 264 -10.49 -26.83 -10.88
N LEU A 265 -9.81 -25.72 -11.19
CA LEU A 265 -8.38 -25.67 -11.47
C LEU A 265 -7.62 -25.58 -10.15
N ILE A 266 -6.69 -26.50 -9.93
CA ILE A 266 -5.75 -26.45 -8.80
C ILE A 266 -4.48 -25.77 -9.28
N LEU A 267 -4.18 -24.61 -8.70
CA LEU A 267 -3.04 -23.77 -9.07
C LEU A 267 -1.90 -23.91 -8.09
N ASP A 268 -0.67 -23.67 -8.52
CA ASP A 268 0.50 -23.49 -7.64
C ASP A 268 0.52 -22.13 -6.92
N ALA A 269 -0.40 -21.22 -7.24
CA ALA A 269 -0.72 -20.03 -6.46
C ALA A 269 -1.87 -20.29 -5.47
N SER A 270 -2.01 -19.44 -4.46
CA SER A 270 -2.99 -19.56 -3.37
C SER A 270 -3.55 -18.19 -3.00
N ALA A 271 -4.86 -18.11 -2.80
CA ALA A 271 -5.46 -16.91 -2.22
C ALA A 271 -4.91 -16.66 -0.80
N ALA A 272 -4.95 -17.68 0.06
CA ALA A 272 -4.50 -17.57 1.45
C ALA A 272 -3.01 -17.21 1.60
N CYS A 273 -2.16 -17.66 0.68
CA CYS A 273 -0.70 -17.49 0.79
C CYS A 273 -0.15 -16.33 -0.03
N HIS A 274 -0.71 -16.06 -1.21
CA HIS A 274 -0.09 -15.18 -2.20
C HIS A 274 -0.92 -13.93 -2.53
N MET A 275 -2.23 -13.95 -2.26
CA MET A 275 -3.15 -12.83 -2.45
C MET A 275 -4.21 -12.81 -1.33
N PRO A 276 -3.80 -12.65 -0.06
CA PRO A 276 -4.69 -12.87 1.09
C PRO A 276 -5.90 -11.94 1.15
N ASP A 277 -5.83 -10.75 0.53
CA ASP A 277 -6.98 -9.84 0.46
C ASP A 277 -8.18 -10.44 -0.29
N VAL A 278 -7.97 -11.42 -1.17
CA VAL A 278 -9.07 -12.18 -1.80
C VAL A 278 -9.97 -12.86 -0.76
N LEU A 279 -9.39 -13.29 0.38
CA LEU A 279 -10.14 -13.93 1.49
C LEU A 279 -10.47 -12.95 2.62
N GLU A 280 -9.60 -11.99 2.91
CA GLU A 280 -9.78 -11.01 4.00
C GLU A 280 -10.83 -9.96 3.66
N MET A 281 -10.89 -9.57 2.39
CA MET A 281 -11.84 -8.61 1.83
C MET A 281 -12.32 -9.14 0.49
N PRO A 282 -13.26 -10.10 0.45
CA PRO A 282 -13.56 -10.89 -0.72
C PRO A 282 -13.76 -10.08 -2.00
N TYR A 283 -12.87 -10.28 -2.95
CA TYR A 283 -12.97 -9.78 -4.31
C TYR A 283 -12.44 -10.84 -5.29
N ARG A 284 -12.79 -10.72 -6.56
CA ARG A 284 -12.28 -11.57 -7.61
C ARG A 284 -11.14 -10.84 -8.35
N PRO A 285 -9.87 -11.28 -8.21
CA PRO A 285 -8.75 -10.61 -8.88
C PRO A 285 -8.93 -10.63 -10.40
N PRO A 286 -8.56 -9.55 -11.11
CA PRO A 286 -8.54 -9.58 -12.58
C PRO A 286 -7.60 -10.68 -13.07
N LEU A 287 -8.06 -11.45 -14.06
CA LEU A 287 -7.29 -12.52 -14.68
C LEU A 287 -7.26 -12.28 -16.18
N LYS A 288 -6.06 -12.23 -16.73
CA LYS A 288 -5.84 -11.93 -18.15
C LYS A 288 -6.58 -12.93 -19.05
N ASP A 289 -7.20 -12.44 -20.11
CA ASP A 289 -7.93 -13.21 -21.15
C ASP A 289 -9.13 -14.02 -20.62
N SER A 290 -9.55 -13.80 -19.35
CA SER A 290 -10.75 -14.43 -18.77
C SER A 290 -12.00 -13.53 -18.87
N GLY A 291 -13.13 -14.09 -18.49
CA GLY A 291 -14.42 -13.41 -18.30
C GLY A 291 -15.06 -13.75 -16.96
N GLU A 292 -16.23 -13.18 -16.71
CA GLU A 292 -17.07 -13.56 -15.58
C GLU A 292 -17.52 -15.03 -15.72
N ALA A 293 -17.96 -15.64 -14.61
CA ALA A 293 -18.52 -16.99 -14.67
C ALA A 293 -19.63 -17.05 -15.72
N ASP A 294 -19.57 -18.08 -16.57
CA ASP A 294 -20.54 -18.34 -17.65
C ASP A 294 -20.60 -17.26 -18.77
N GLU A 295 -19.72 -16.28 -18.77
CA GLU A 295 -19.63 -15.29 -19.86
C GLU A 295 -19.03 -15.92 -21.14
N LYS A 296 -18.07 -16.83 -20.97
CA LYS A 296 -17.39 -17.57 -22.05
C LYS A 296 -17.71 -19.05 -21.99
N GLN A 297 -17.21 -19.80 -22.99
CA GLN A 297 -17.60 -21.20 -23.22
C GLN A 297 -17.24 -22.15 -22.07
N TYR A 298 -16.09 -21.93 -21.38
CA TYR A 298 -15.57 -22.86 -20.37
C TYR A 298 -15.43 -22.15 -19.03
N THR A 299 -16.24 -22.52 -18.05
CA THR A 299 -16.19 -21.97 -16.69
C THR A 299 -15.46 -22.87 -15.74
N TYR A 300 -14.59 -22.31 -14.91
CA TYR A 300 -13.84 -23.00 -13.87
C TYR A 300 -13.82 -22.19 -12.59
N ARG A 301 -13.84 -22.91 -11.47
CA ARG A 301 -13.39 -22.38 -10.18
C ARG A 301 -11.88 -22.47 -10.09
N LEU A 302 -11.20 -21.42 -9.59
CA LEU A 302 -9.77 -21.43 -9.36
C LEU A 302 -9.50 -21.58 -7.85
N SER A 303 -8.65 -22.53 -7.49
CA SER A 303 -8.27 -22.86 -6.13
C SER A 303 -6.77 -23.20 -6.08
N SER A 304 -6.28 -23.68 -4.96
CA SER A 304 -4.86 -23.88 -4.71
C SER A 304 -4.51 -25.29 -4.26
N MET A 305 -3.20 -25.53 -4.06
CA MET A 305 -2.66 -26.75 -3.47
C MET A 305 -2.75 -26.79 -1.94
N THR A 306 -3.25 -25.75 -1.25
CA THR A 306 -3.39 -25.78 0.21
C THR A 306 -4.53 -26.72 0.64
N CYS A 307 -4.44 -27.19 1.90
CA CYS A 307 -5.51 -28.01 2.50
C CYS A 307 -6.64 -27.16 3.10
N LEU A 308 -6.64 -25.85 2.92
CA LEU A 308 -7.70 -24.97 3.38
C LEU A 308 -8.87 -25.02 2.39
N ALA A 309 -9.99 -25.60 2.81
CA ALA A 309 -11.18 -25.74 1.96
C ALA A 309 -11.71 -24.40 1.40
N GLY A 310 -11.50 -23.32 2.14
CA GLY A 310 -11.88 -21.95 1.72
C GLY A 310 -10.85 -21.23 0.86
N ASP A 311 -9.76 -21.87 0.46
CA ASP A 311 -8.73 -21.27 -0.42
C ASP A 311 -9.20 -21.28 -1.88
N VAL A 312 -10.19 -20.45 -2.17
CA VAL A 312 -10.82 -20.26 -3.47
C VAL A 312 -10.52 -18.85 -3.94
N ILE A 313 -9.99 -18.73 -5.15
CA ILE A 313 -9.64 -17.43 -5.74
C ILE A 313 -10.87 -16.79 -6.39
N GLY A 314 -11.64 -17.58 -7.13
CA GLY A 314 -12.86 -17.13 -7.79
C GLY A 314 -13.30 -18.04 -8.92
N ASP A 315 -14.42 -17.70 -9.54
CA ASP A 315 -14.97 -18.39 -10.71
C ASP A 315 -14.70 -17.53 -11.97
N TYR A 316 -14.15 -18.15 -13.01
CA TYR A 316 -13.74 -17.49 -14.26
C TYR A 316 -14.14 -18.31 -15.48
N SER A 317 -14.33 -17.63 -16.61
CA SER A 317 -14.59 -18.31 -17.88
C SER A 317 -13.57 -17.98 -18.95
N PHE A 318 -13.40 -18.90 -19.91
CA PHE A 318 -12.41 -18.84 -20.98
C PHE A 318 -13.01 -19.24 -22.33
N ASP A 319 -12.40 -18.74 -23.41
CA ASP A 319 -12.82 -19.06 -24.76
C ASP A 319 -12.33 -20.45 -25.23
N HIS A 320 -11.39 -21.04 -24.53
CA HIS A 320 -10.82 -22.35 -24.78
C HIS A 320 -10.76 -23.20 -23.50
N GLU A 321 -10.67 -24.50 -23.68
CA GLU A 321 -10.52 -25.43 -22.56
C GLU A 321 -9.13 -25.34 -21.96
N ILE A 322 -9.07 -25.08 -20.63
CA ILE A 322 -7.81 -25.01 -19.87
C ILE A 322 -7.28 -26.45 -19.65
N GLN A 323 -5.97 -26.59 -19.79
CA GLN A 323 -5.26 -27.86 -19.62
C GLN A 323 -4.27 -27.78 -18.42
N ILE A 324 -3.92 -28.94 -17.87
CA ILE A 324 -2.82 -29.06 -16.90
C ILE A 324 -1.52 -28.58 -17.57
N GLY A 325 -0.77 -27.71 -16.88
CA GLY A 325 0.44 -27.07 -17.40
C GLY A 325 0.20 -25.71 -18.04
N ASP A 326 -1.06 -25.29 -18.26
CA ASP A 326 -1.34 -23.93 -18.74
C ASP A 326 -0.95 -22.89 -17.68
N LYS A 327 -0.40 -21.77 -18.15
CA LYS A 327 -0.09 -20.62 -17.28
C LYS A 327 -1.17 -19.58 -17.32
N LEU A 328 -1.57 -19.12 -16.13
CA LEU A 328 -2.53 -18.06 -15.92
C LEU A 328 -1.84 -16.84 -15.33
N TYR A 329 -2.40 -15.65 -15.58
CA TYR A 329 -1.79 -14.37 -15.21
C TYR A 329 -2.81 -13.52 -14.46
N PHE A 330 -2.76 -13.54 -13.13
CA PHE A 330 -3.53 -12.58 -12.33
C PHE A 330 -2.93 -11.20 -12.48
N GLU A 331 -3.77 -10.21 -12.73
CA GLU A 331 -3.36 -8.82 -12.90
C GLU A 331 -3.46 -8.06 -11.57
N ASP A 332 -2.85 -6.89 -11.52
CA ASP A 332 -2.79 -6.00 -10.34
C ASP A 332 -2.23 -6.66 -9.07
N MET A 333 -1.23 -7.52 -9.23
CA MET A 333 -0.60 -8.31 -8.16
C MET A 333 0.71 -7.72 -7.63
N ALA A 334 1.02 -6.43 -7.88
CA ALA A 334 2.17 -5.74 -7.30
C ALA A 334 1.91 -5.25 -5.88
N ILE A 335 0.66 -4.88 -5.59
CA ILE A 335 0.25 -4.19 -4.35
C ILE A 335 -0.41 -5.16 -3.39
N TYR A 336 -0.19 -4.96 -2.09
CA TYR A 336 -0.76 -5.76 -0.98
C TYR A 336 -0.69 -7.29 -1.16
N SER A 337 0.20 -7.77 -2.02
CA SER A 337 0.45 -9.18 -2.29
C SER A 337 1.76 -9.64 -1.67
N MET A 338 2.91 -9.26 -2.23
CA MET A 338 4.25 -9.65 -1.74
C MET A 338 4.51 -9.19 -0.29
N VAL A 339 3.96 -8.06 0.11
CA VAL A 339 4.07 -7.52 1.49
C VAL A 339 3.21 -8.29 2.50
N LYS A 340 2.24 -9.08 2.04
CA LYS A 340 1.31 -9.85 2.89
C LYS A 340 1.46 -11.37 2.73
N ASN A 341 2.29 -11.85 1.82
CA ASN A 341 2.41 -13.27 1.51
C ASN A 341 2.93 -14.11 2.69
N ASN A 342 2.62 -15.40 2.67
CA ASN A 342 3.01 -16.35 3.71
C ASN A 342 3.25 -17.75 3.13
N THR A 343 3.68 -18.67 3.99
CA THR A 343 4.02 -20.04 3.62
C THR A 343 3.13 -21.08 4.33
N PHE A 344 1.86 -20.75 4.53
CA PHE A 344 0.91 -21.71 5.12
C PHE A 344 0.90 -23.01 4.32
N ASN A 345 0.72 -24.15 4.99
CA ASN A 345 0.82 -25.51 4.43
C ASN A 345 2.15 -25.84 3.74
N GLY A 346 3.20 -25.07 3.96
CA GLY A 346 4.48 -25.26 3.26
C GLY A 346 4.47 -24.77 1.81
N MET A 347 3.52 -23.92 1.43
CA MET A 347 3.52 -23.28 0.11
C MET A 347 4.80 -22.48 -0.08
N CYS A 348 5.42 -22.61 -1.24
CA CYS A 348 6.56 -21.79 -1.62
C CYS A 348 6.14 -20.32 -1.79
N LEU A 349 6.98 -19.40 -1.33
CA LEU A 349 6.81 -18.00 -1.73
C LEU A 349 7.04 -17.89 -3.24
N PRO A 350 6.20 -17.16 -3.98
CA PRO A 350 6.40 -16.91 -5.39
C PRO A 350 7.74 -16.22 -5.65
N SER A 351 8.46 -16.65 -6.68
CA SER A 351 9.62 -15.91 -7.16
C SER A 351 9.25 -14.46 -7.49
N ILE A 352 10.22 -13.57 -7.52
CA ILE A 352 10.02 -12.18 -7.91
C ILE A 352 10.79 -11.91 -9.18
N ALA A 353 10.12 -11.39 -10.19
CA ALA A 353 10.71 -11.00 -11.45
C ALA A 353 10.38 -9.55 -11.79
N ARG A 354 11.17 -8.97 -12.65
CA ARG A 354 11.00 -7.66 -13.24
C ARG A 354 10.82 -7.83 -14.74
N MET A 355 9.87 -7.14 -15.32
CA MET A 355 9.67 -7.03 -16.76
C MET A 355 10.02 -5.61 -17.20
N ASP A 356 11.03 -5.47 -18.03
CA ASP A 356 11.48 -4.18 -18.54
C ASP A 356 10.53 -3.58 -19.61
N GLU A 357 10.83 -2.38 -20.07
CA GLU A 357 10.02 -1.68 -21.08
C GLU A 357 9.93 -2.42 -22.44
N SER A 358 10.86 -3.32 -22.73
CA SER A 358 10.85 -4.18 -23.94
C SER A 358 9.99 -5.42 -23.79
N GLY A 359 9.50 -5.71 -22.56
CA GLY A 359 8.78 -6.93 -22.20
C GLY A 359 9.70 -8.12 -21.93
N GLU A 360 10.98 -7.89 -21.72
CA GLU A 360 11.95 -8.91 -21.28
C GLU A 360 11.89 -9.05 -19.76
N CYS A 361 11.78 -10.31 -19.30
CA CYS A 361 11.71 -10.62 -17.87
C CYS A 361 13.06 -11.10 -17.33
N SER A 362 13.38 -10.67 -16.12
CA SER A 362 14.53 -11.15 -15.35
C SER A 362 14.08 -11.51 -13.93
N VAL A 363 14.48 -12.70 -13.46
CA VAL A 363 14.19 -13.13 -12.08
C VAL A 363 15.13 -12.39 -11.14
N VAL A 364 14.54 -11.67 -10.17
CA VAL A 364 15.25 -10.87 -9.16
C VAL A 364 15.54 -11.69 -7.91
N LYS A 365 14.55 -12.51 -7.50
CA LYS A 365 14.63 -13.31 -6.28
C LYS A 365 13.88 -14.63 -6.47
N THR A 366 14.47 -15.69 -6.00
CA THR A 366 13.82 -16.99 -5.81
C THR A 366 13.80 -17.35 -4.34
N PHE A 367 12.81 -18.13 -3.94
CA PHE A 367 12.65 -18.60 -2.57
C PHE A 367 12.66 -20.13 -2.57
N GLY A 368 13.27 -20.72 -1.57
CA GLY A 368 13.36 -22.14 -1.40
C GLY A 368 13.05 -22.59 0.03
N TYR A 369 13.37 -23.83 0.33
CA TYR A 369 13.13 -24.42 1.65
C TYR A 369 13.77 -23.64 2.80
N GLU A 370 14.90 -22.97 2.56
CA GLU A 370 15.64 -22.21 3.58
C GLU A 370 14.81 -21.04 4.14
N GLU A 371 14.03 -20.33 3.32
CA GLU A 371 13.16 -19.24 3.79
C GLU A 371 12.03 -19.78 4.67
N PHE A 372 11.49 -20.96 4.31
CA PHE A 372 10.48 -21.63 5.13
C PHE A 372 11.03 -22.02 6.51
N VAL A 373 12.19 -22.68 6.54
CA VAL A 373 12.83 -23.15 7.79
C VAL A 373 13.22 -21.98 8.69
N ARG A 374 13.91 -20.96 8.16
CA ARG A 374 14.36 -19.80 8.95
C ARG A 374 13.25 -19.06 9.68
N ARG A 375 12.03 -19.15 9.18
CA ARG A 375 10.88 -18.51 9.80
C ARG A 375 10.29 -19.33 10.95
N LEU A 376 10.54 -20.61 10.98
CA LEU A 376 9.91 -21.54 11.93
C LEU A 376 10.82 -22.04 13.05
N GLY A 377 12.12 -21.77 12.99
CA GLY A 377 13.04 -22.16 14.06
C GLY A 377 14.52 -22.15 13.72
#